data_40d77f7ca4c308867261d5e2e78db4d2
#
_entry.id   40d77f7ca4c308867261d5e2e78db4d2
#
_cell.length_a   1.000
_cell.length_b   1.000
_cell.length_c   1.000
_cell.angle_alpha   90.00
_cell.angle_beta   90.00
_cell.angle_gamma   90.00
#
_symmetry.space_group_name_H-M   'P 1'
#
loop_
_entity.id
_entity.type
_entity.pdbx_description
1 polymer ?
#
loop_
_entity_poly.entity_id
_entity_poly.type
_entity_poly.pdbx_seq_one_letter_code
_entity_poly.pdbx_strand_id
1 'polypeptide(L)'
;VGISDAEKGYFNHRWSLVTMPSAGNTDIIWAYTGSRMNIQQMIAPRGLSQGSTTVPYGGLAPSMQMVETYLTKNGLPIDKDPSFQYDRRFGITTDPETGEKTVRLHLNREPRFYADIAYDRATNFELDGRDGIKGGKGYTLYLRMGEINPETNQTNGNDPLKDNITPNGYLWKKYLHPNTSFANNQVAVRASAFPLVRL
;
A
#
# COMPACT_ATOMS: atom_id res chain seq x y z
N VAL A 1 -16.16 16.11 -13.11
CA VAL A 1 -15.78 16.40 -11.72
C VAL A 1 -14.26 16.42 -11.69
N GLY A 2 -13.66 17.55 -11.34
CA GLY A 2 -12.21 17.69 -11.30
C GLY A 2 -11.61 16.91 -10.12
N ILE A 3 -10.38 16.40 -10.30
CA ILE A 3 -9.62 15.73 -9.25
C ILE A 3 -9.17 16.80 -8.23
N SER A 4 -9.31 16.55 -6.94
CA SER A 4 -8.83 17.43 -5.87
C SER A 4 -7.30 17.54 -5.87
N ASP A 5 -6.75 18.60 -5.28
CA ASP A 5 -5.28 18.76 -5.20
C ASP A 5 -4.61 17.69 -4.36
N ALA A 6 -5.30 17.16 -3.35
CA ALA A 6 -4.83 16.02 -2.56
C ALA A 6 -4.74 14.73 -3.40
N GLU A 7 -5.74 14.47 -4.24
CA GLU A 7 -5.71 13.34 -5.18
C GLU A 7 -4.62 13.51 -6.24
N LYS A 8 -4.43 14.72 -6.77
CA LYS A 8 -3.30 15.00 -7.68
C LYS A 8 -1.96 14.73 -7.01
N GLY A 9 -1.79 15.17 -5.77
CA GLY A 9 -0.59 14.92 -4.97
C GLY A 9 -0.34 13.42 -4.78
N TYR A 10 -1.37 12.66 -4.45
CA TYR A 10 -1.31 11.21 -4.35
C TYR A 10 -0.88 10.56 -5.67
N PHE A 11 -1.56 10.86 -6.78
CA PHE A 11 -1.27 10.27 -8.08
C PHE A 11 0.12 10.63 -8.59
N ASN A 12 0.54 11.90 -8.48
CA ASN A 12 1.85 12.35 -8.91
C ASN A 12 2.97 11.67 -8.13
N HIS A 13 2.83 11.59 -6.81
CA HIS A 13 3.79 10.90 -5.96
C HIS A 13 3.86 9.41 -6.31
N ARG A 14 2.72 8.77 -6.47
CA ARG A 14 2.61 7.36 -6.85
C ARG A 14 3.26 7.10 -8.22
N TRP A 15 2.94 7.95 -9.22
CA TRP A 15 3.51 7.86 -10.55
C TRP A 15 5.04 7.97 -10.52
N SER A 16 5.58 8.94 -9.79
CA SER A 16 7.02 9.15 -9.69
C SER A 16 7.76 7.99 -9.03
N LEU A 17 7.07 7.18 -8.22
CA LEU A 17 7.66 6.01 -7.56
C LEU A 17 7.70 4.75 -8.41
N VAL A 18 6.75 4.60 -9.33
CA VAL A 18 6.58 3.35 -10.11
C VAL A 18 6.93 3.49 -11.58
N THR A 19 7.09 4.72 -12.08
CA THR A 19 7.39 4.95 -13.49
C THR A 19 8.90 4.86 -13.75
N MET A 20 9.28 4.13 -14.78
CA MET A 20 10.67 3.99 -15.21
C MET A 20 11.17 5.27 -15.88
N PRO A 21 12.49 5.58 -15.85
CA PRO A 21 13.07 6.65 -16.64
C PRO A 21 12.78 6.52 -18.14
N SER A 22 12.78 5.30 -18.66
CA SER A 22 12.40 5.00 -20.06
C SER A 22 10.96 5.32 -20.41
N ALA A 23 10.09 5.46 -19.41
CA ALA A 23 8.69 5.86 -19.56
C ALA A 23 8.47 7.35 -19.24
N GLY A 24 9.53 8.16 -19.23
CA GLY A 24 9.44 9.61 -19.08
C GLY A 24 9.58 10.13 -17.65
N ASN A 25 10.00 9.31 -16.70
CA ASN A 25 10.26 9.78 -15.34
C ASN A 25 11.64 10.46 -15.26
N THR A 26 11.64 11.79 -15.29
CA THR A 26 12.84 12.62 -15.23
C THR A 26 13.34 12.90 -13.81
N ASP A 27 12.57 12.53 -12.78
CA ASP A 27 12.96 12.75 -11.38
C ASP A 27 14.04 11.78 -10.91
N ILE A 28 14.30 10.73 -11.67
CA ILE A 28 15.27 9.69 -11.32
C ILE A 28 16.62 9.99 -12.00
N ILE A 29 17.61 10.36 -11.21
CA ILE A 29 18.97 10.57 -11.68
C ILE A 29 19.69 9.22 -11.86
N TRP A 30 19.52 8.34 -10.89
CA TRP A 30 20.16 7.03 -10.90
C TRP A 30 19.22 5.98 -10.29
N ALA A 31 19.04 4.88 -10.99
CA ALA A 31 18.18 3.79 -10.55
C ALA A 31 18.85 2.44 -10.78
N TYR A 32 18.54 1.52 -9.91
CA TYR A 32 18.79 0.12 -10.15
C TYR A 32 17.66 -0.46 -11.00
N THR A 33 17.99 -0.93 -12.20
CA THR A 33 17.02 -1.40 -13.21
C THR A 33 16.93 -2.91 -13.38
N GLY A 34 17.62 -3.68 -12.56
CA GLY A 34 17.58 -5.15 -12.60
C GLY A 34 16.19 -5.72 -12.25
N SER A 35 16.00 -7.02 -12.45
CA SER A 35 14.72 -7.69 -12.15
C SER A 35 14.29 -7.48 -10.70
N ARG A 36 13.01 -7.10 -10.50
CA ARG A 36 12.44 -6.71 -9.22
C ARG A 36 11.26 -7.58 -8.79
N MET A 37 11.12 -8.73 -9.40
CA MET A 37 10.04 -9.65 -9.09
C MET A 37 9.96 -9.92 -7.58
N ASN A 38 11.10 -10.17 -6.94
CA ASN A 38 11.16 -10.46 -5.50
C ASN A 38 10.65 -9.30 -4.63
N ILE A 39 10.99 -8.06 -4.97
CA ILE A 39 10.51 -6.89 -4.21
C ILE A 39 8.99 -6.75 -4.32
N GLN A 40 8.44 -6.90 -5.53
CA GLN A 40 6.99 -6.83 -5.73
C GLN A 40 6.27 -7.93 -4.94
N GLN A 41 6.82 -9.14 -4.90
CA GLN A 41 6.28 -10.23 -4.09
C GLN A 41 6.39 -9.96 -2.58
N MET A 42 7.51 -9.41 -2.13
CA MET A 42 7.75 -9.11 -0.71
C MET A 42 6.88 -7.98 -0.19
N ILE A 43 6.50 -7.03 -1.05
CA ILE A 43 5.67 -5.87 -0.69
C ILE A 43 4.19 -6.20 -0.76
N ALA A 44 3.77 -6.96 -1.78
CA ALA A 44 2.35 -7.19 -2.04
C ALA A 44 1.69 -7.99 -0.91
N PRO A 45 0.46 -7.60 -0.50
CA PRO A 45 -0.29 -8.33 0.50
C PRO A 45 -0.56 -9.77 0.06
N ARG A 46 -0.50 -10.69 1.00
CA ARG A 46 -0.95 -12.06 0.78
C ARG A 46 -2.44 -12.08 0.40
N GLY A 47 -2.86 -13.13 -0.31
CA GLY A 47 -4.26 -13.26 -0.76
C GLY A 47 -4.56 -12.53 -2.06
N LEU A 48 -3.57 -11.85 -2.65
CA LEU A 48 -3.71 -11.25 -3.97
C LEU A 48 -3.55 -12.24 -5.14
N SER A 49 -3.09 -13.46 -4.85
CA SER A 49 -3.02 -14.52 -5.86
C SER A 49 -4.17 -15.49 -5.69
N GLN A 50 -4.98 -15.65 -6.70
CA GLN A 50 -5.93 -16.74 -6.78
C GLN A 50 -5.37 -17.84 -7.67
N GLY A 51 -5.25 -19.05 -7.10
CA GLY A 51 -4.83 -20.24 -7.86
C GLY A 51 -3.36 -20.26 -8.30
N SER A 52 -2.52 -19.37 -7.80
CA SER A 52 -1.10 -19.30 -8.15
C SER A 52 -0.23 -19.95 -7.07
N THR A 53 0.79 -20.71 -7.50
CA THR A 53 1.88 -21.16 -6.64
C THR A 53 2.84 -20.02 -6.27
N THR A 54 2.82 -18.94 -7.04
CA THR A 54 3.62 -17.74 -6.79
C THR A 54 2.81 -16.76 -5.97
N VAL A 55 2.90 -16.86 -4.67
CA VAL A 55 2.15 -16.01 -3.74
C VAL A 55 2.96 -14.76 -3.35
N PRO A 56 2.30 -13.61 -3.13
CA PRO A 56 2.90 -12.48 -2.46
C PRO A 56 3.30 -12.86 -1.03
N TYR A 57 4.44 -12.39 -0.59
CA TYR A 57 4.96 -12.73 0.74
C TYR A 57 4.46 -11.78 1.83
N GLY A 58 4.25 -10.51 1.52
CA GLY A 58 3.78 -9.52 2.48
C GLY A 58 4.69 -9.28 3.68
N GLY A 59 5.96 -9.71 3.59
CA GLY A 59 6.89 -9.68 4.72
C GLY A 59 7.68 -8.39 4.85
N LEU A 60 7.69 -7.53 3.84
CA LEU A 60 8.40 -6.25 3.87
C LEU A 60 7.45 -5.14 4.33
N ALA A 61 7.60 -4.73 5.57
CA ALA A 61 6.73 -3.77 6.23
C ALA A 61 7.51 -2.53 6.70
N PRO A 62 6.86 -1.35 6.76
CA PRO A 62 7.44 -0.19 7.45
C PRO A 62 7.47 -0.44 8.96
N SER A 63 8.46 0.13 9.66
CA SER A 63 8.41 0.15 11.12
C SER A 63 7.27 1.07 11.61
N MET A 64 6.77 0.83 12.83
CA MET A 64 5.78 1.73 13.45
C MET A 64 6.30 3.17 13.52
N GLN A 65 7.57 3.36 13.85
CA GLN A 65 8.18 4.68 13.87
C GLN A 65 8.08 5.36 12.51
N MET A 66 8.33 4.64 11.41
CA MET A 66 8.18 5.19 10.06
C MET A 66 6.73 5.56 9.77
N VAL A 67 5.77 4.74 10.15
CA VAL A 67 4.33 5.04 10.00
C VAL A 67 3.95 6.33 10.75
N GLU A 68 4.51 6.57 11.91
CA GLU A 68 4.24 7.76 12.72
C GLU A 68 4.94 9.03 12.20
N THR A 69 6.01 8.92 11.40
CA THR A 69 6.73 10.10 10.88
C THR A 69 6.00 10.83 9.76
N TYR A 70 5.05 10.19 9.09
CA TYR A 70 4.22 10.90 8.12
C TYR A 70 3.40 12.00 8.79
N LEU A 71 3.21 13.10 8.09
CA LEU A 71 2.49 14.26 8.61
C LEU A 71 0.97 14.06 8.62
N THR A 72 0.28 14.91 9.36
CA THR A 72 -1.18 15.05 9.24
C THR A 72 -1.54 15.75 7.94
N LYS A 73 -2.82 15.77 7.60
CA LYS A 73 -3.35 16.53 6.45
C LYS A 73 -3.07 18.05 6.54
N ASN A 74 -2.75 18.54 7.74
CA ASN A 74 -2.39 19.93 7.99
C ASN A 74 -0.89 20.21 7.84
N GLY A 75 -0.10 19.20 7.43
CA GLY A 75 1.36 19.32 7.27
C GLY A 75 2.15 19.38 8.57
N LEU A 76 1.57 18.94 9.68
CA LEU A 76 2.21 18.93 11.00
C LEU A 76 2.56 17.49 11.43
N PRO A 77 3.60 17.30 12.25
CA PRO A 77 3.81 16.04 12.94
C PRO A 77 2.58 15.64 13.75
N ILE A 78 2.28 14.33 13.82
CA ILE A 78 1.05 13.85 14.45
C ILE A 78 0.94 14.18 15.95
N ASP A 79 2.08 14.34 16.63
CA ASP A 79 2.17 14.72 18.06
C ASP A 79 2.12 16.26 18.27
N LYS A 80 2.17 17.05 17.19
CA LYS A 80 2.15 18.51 17.22
C LYS A 80 0.86 19.10 16.64
N ASP A 81 0.04 18.31 15.99
CA ASP A 81 -1.22 18.77 15.43
C ASP A 81 -2.34 18.70 16.48
N PRO A 82 -2.88 19.85 16.94
CA PRO A 82 -3.94 19.85 17.95
C PRO A 82 -5.24 19.17 17.51
N SER A 83 -5.45 19.06 16.18
CA SER A 83 -6.63 18.38 15.62
C SER A 83 -6.47 16.86 15.56
N PHE A 84 -5.25 16.36 15.71
CA PHE A 84 -4.94 14.94 15.68
C PHE A 84 -4.89 14.39 17.12
N GLN A 85 -5.78 13.48 17.46
CA GLN A 85 -5.86 12.91 18.80
C GLN A 85 -4.73 11.90 19.05
N TYR A 86 -3.50 12.39 19.20
CA TYR A 86 -2.27 11.59 19.30
C TYR A 86 -2.34 10.51 20.37
N ASP A 87 -2.81 10.83 21.57
CA ASP A 87 -2.91 9.88 22.70
C ASP A 87 -3.89 8.73 22.44
N ARG A 88 -4.83 8.93 21.50
CA ARG A 88 -5.83 7.94 21.11
C ARG A 88 -5.56 7.33 19.73
N ARG A 89 -4.37 7.52 19.17
CA ARG A 89 -4.04 7.14 17.79
C ARG A 89 -4.23 5.65 17.48
N PHE A 90 -4.06 4.79 18.47
CA PHE A 90 -4.27 3.34 18.31
C PHE A 90 -5.72 2.89 18.57
N GLY A 91 -6.60 3.80 18.93
CA GLY A 91 -8.02 3.50 19.13
C GLY A 91 -8.74 3.23 17.82
N ILE A 92 -9.67 2.28 17.86
CA ILE A 92 -10.56 2.01 16.72
C ILE A 92 -11.54 3.18 16.56
N THR A 93 -11.75 3.55 15.31
CA THR A 93 -12.71 4.59 14.92
C THR A 93 -13.34 4.22 13.58
N THR A 94 -14.44 4.90 13.23
CA THR A 94 -15.03 4.76 11.90
C THR A 94 -14.44 5.80 10.97
N ASP A 95 -13.98 5.36 9.81
CA ASP A 95 -13.56 6.25 8.74
C ASP A 95 -14.80 6.95 8.17
N PRO A 96 -14.87 8.29 8.20
CA PRO A 96 -16.04 9.03 7.74
C PRO A 96 -16.24 8.94 6.21
N GLU A 97 -15.21 8.59 5.44
CA GLU A 97 -15.29 8.51 3.98
C GLU A 97 -15.76 7.13 3.51
N THR A 98 -15.31 6.08 4.18
CA THR A 98 -15.59 4.70 3.75
C THR A 98 -16.64 4.00 4.62
N GLY A 99 -16.90 4.49 5.83
CA GLY A 99 -17.74 3.82 6.83
C GLY A 99 -17.06 2.63 7.53
N GLU A 100 -15.84 2.29 7.13
CA GLU A 100 -15.11 1.17 7.69
C GLU A 100 -14.51 1.48 9.08
N LYS A 101 -14.44 0.45 9.92
CA LYS A 101 -13.75 0.56 11.22
C LYS A 101 -12.26 0.34 11.06
N THR A 102 -11.50 1.37 11.29
CA THR A 102 -10.05 1.34 11.20
C THR A 102 -9.39 1.96 12.44
N VAL A 103 -8.07 2.00 12.48
CA VAL A 103 -7.30 2.67 13.55
C VAL A 103 -7.22 4.17 13.26
N ARG A 104 -7.39 4.98 14.28
CA ARG A 104 -7.35 6.46 14.17
C ARG A 104 -6.05 6.97 13.53
N LEU A 105 -4.93 6.29 13.75
CA LEU A 105 -3.64 6.60 13.14
C LEU A 105 -3.68 6.65 11.62
N HIS A 106 -4.64 5.98 10.98
CA HIS A 106 -4.78 5.93 9.53
C HIS A 106 -5.51 7.13 8.93
N LEU A 107 -6.19 7.92 9.74
CA LEU A 107 -7.06 9.00 9.28
C LEU A 107 -6.36 10.36 9.35
N ASN A 108 -6.82 11.29 8.50
CA ASN A 108 -6.32 12.66 8.48
C ASN A 108 -4.80 12.79 8.29
N ARG A 109 -4.23 11.92 7.46
CA ARG A 109 -2.81 11.93 7.12
C ARG A 109 -2.56 12.67 5.80
N GLU A 110 -1.32 13.03 5.57
CA GLU A 110 -0.89 13.59 4.29
C GLU A 110 -1.06 12.60 3.12
N PRO A 111 -1.20 13.06 1.87
CA PRO A 111 -1.38 12.18 0.70
C PRO A 111 -0.27 11.13 0.53
N ARG A 112 0.98 11.45 0.90
CA ARG A 112 2.10 10.50 0.83
C ARG A 112 1.91 9.29 1.73
N PHE A 113 1.27 9.44 2.89
CA PHE A 113 0.94 8.31 3.75
C PHE A 113 0.09 7.28 2.98
N TYR A 114 -0.97 7.73 2.35
CA TYR A 114 -1.87 6.85 1.59
C TYR A 114 -1.25 6.27 0.32
N ALA A 115 -0.25 6.94 -0.24
CA ALA A 115 0.48 6.46 -1.40
C ALA A 115 1.56 5.42 -1.06
N ASP A 116 2.15 5.53 0.13
CA ASP A 116 3.31 4.74 0.53
C ASP A 116 2.96 3.55 1.43
N ILE A 117 1.92 3.67 2.24
CA ILE A 117 1.57 2.73 3.30
C ILE A 117 0.28 1.99 2.97
N ALA A 118 0.31 0.67 3.09
CA ALA A 118 -0.87 -0.17 3.13
C ALA A 118 -1.20 -0.49 4.58
N TYR A 119 -2.45 -0.25 4.97
CA TYR A 119 -2.94 -0.36 6.35
C TYR A 119 -4.32 -1.04 6.39
N ASP A 120 -4.73 -1.46 7.58
CA ASP A 120 -6.03 -2.11 7.77
C ASP A 120 -7.19 -1.21 7.37
N ARG A 121 -8.05 -1.71 6.51
CA ARG A 121 -9.18 -1.00 5.87
C ARG A 121 -8.76 0.08 4.88
N ALA A 122 -7.50 0.07 4.40
CA ALA A 122 -7.18 0.84 3.21
C ALA A 122 -8.05 0.38 2.04
N THR A 123 -8.85 1.29 1.52
CA THR A 123 -9.65 1.08 0.30
C THR A 123 -8.82 1.44 -0.94
N ASN A 124 -9.29 1.05 -2.11
CA ASN A 124 -8.61 1.36 -3.37
C ASN A 124 -7.13 0.92 -3.42
N PHE A 125 -6.84 -0.25 -2.83
CA PHE A 125 -5.55 -0.86 -3.02
C PHE A 125 -5.47 -1.41 -4.44
N GLU A 126 -4.94 -0.59 -5.33
CA GLU A 126 -4.90 -0.87 -6.76
C GLU A 126 -3.83 -1.91 -7.10
N LEU A 127 -4.28 -3.03 -7.64
CA LEU A 127 -3.47 -3.92 -8.45
C LEU A 127 -4.25 -4.26 -9.70
N ASP A 128 -3.71 -3.90 -10.85
CA ASP A 128 -4.33 -4.17 -12.14
C ASP A 128 -4.13 -5.63 -12.57
N GLY A 129 -4.96 -6.08 -13.51
CA GLY A 129 -4.79 -7.36 -14.21
C GLY A 129 -5.07 -8.59 -13.38
N ARG A 130 -5.97 -8.52 -12.38
CA ARG A 130 -6.30 -9.64 -11.52
C ARG A 130 -7.64 -10.24 -11.84
N ASP A 131 -7.58 -11.48 -12.36
CA ASP A 131 -8.78 -12.30 -12.54
C ASP A 131 -9.40 -12.60 -11.16
N GLY A 132 -10.69 -12.27 -11.02
CA GLY A 132 -11.49 -12.58 -9.85
C GLY A 132 -11.56 -11.50 -8.77
N ILE A 133 -10.80 -10.41 -8.84
CA ILE A 133 -11.03 -9.22 -8.05
C ILE A 133 -11.58 -8.12 -8.94
N LYS A 134 -12.78 -7.69 -8.64
CA LYS A 134 -13.60 -6.77 -9.42
C LYS A 134 -12.80 -5.68 -10.13
N GLY A 135 -12.50 -5.91 -11.40
CA GLY A 135 -12.04 -4.91 -12.34
C GLY A 135 -10.68 -4.28 -12.09
N GLY A 136 -9.79 -4.91 -11.32
CA GLY A 136 -8.46 -4.37 -11.05
C GLY A 136 -8.44 -3.05 -10.27
N LYS A 137 -9.59 -2.50 -9.98
CA LYS A 137 -9.72 -1.35 -9.09
C LYS A 137 -9.76 -1.83 -7.67
N GLY A 138 -8.98 -1.17 -6.87
CA GLY A 138 -8.70 -1.42 -5.48
C GLY A 138 -9.76 -2.15 -4.69
N TYR A 139 -9.31 -2.99 -3.84
CA TYR A 139 -10.14 -3.66 -2.85
C TYR A 139 -9.72 -3.18 -1.46
N THR A 140 -10.55 -3.48 -0.48
CA THR A 140 -10.27 -3.15 0.90
C THR A 140 -9.29 -4.16 1.50
N LEU A 141 -8.23 -3.70 2.15
CA LEU A 141 -7.29 -4.54 2.87
C LEU A 141 -7.83 -4.92 4.26
N TYR A 142 -7.70 -6.18 4.62
CA TYR A 142 -8.08 -6.73 5.92
C TYR A 142 -6.81 -7.25 6.60
N LEU A 143 -6.20 -6.44 7.46
CA LEU A 143 -4.89 -6.73 8.06
C LEU A 143 -4.95 -7.04 9.56
N ARG A 144 -6.13 -7.20 10.15
CA ARG A 144 -6.26 -7.67 11.53
C ARG A 144 -5.97 -9.16 11.62
N MET A 145 -5.38 -9.56 12.72
CA MET A 145 -4.95 -10.93 12.96
C MET A 145 -6.10 -11.93 12.73
N GLY A 146 -5.87 -12.90 11.85
CA GLY A 146 -6.81 -13.96 11.52
C GLY A 146 -8.05 -13.56 10.70
N GLU A 147 -8.17 -12.28 10.34
CA GLU A 147 -9.33 -11.79 9.60
C GLU A 147 -9.26 -12.21 8.13
N ILE A 148 -10.39 -12.69 7.61
CA ILE A 148 -10.53 -13.11 6.22
C ILE A 148 -11.11 -11.94 5.41
N ASN A 149 -10.46 -11.61 4.31
CA ASN A 149 -10.99 -10.66 3.36
C ASN A 149 -12.20 -11.27 2.63
N PRO A 150 -13.38 -10.65 2.72
CA PRO A 150 -14.61 -11.22 2.13
C PRO A 150 -14.60 -11.24 0.60
N GLU A 151 -13.77 -10.41 -0.05
CA GLU A 151 -13.66 -10.37 -1.51
C GLU A 151 -12.80 -11.51 -2.06
N THR A 152 -11.79 -11.92 -1.31
CA THR A 152 -10.82 -12.94 -1.75
C THR A 152 -10.99 -14.28 -1.04
N ASN A 153 -11.74 -14.30 0.06
CA ASN A 153 -11.86 -15.43 0.98
C ASN A 153 -10.50 -15.94 1.51
N GLN A 154 -9.54 -15.02 1.67
CA GLN A 154 -8.18 -15.29 2.14
C GLN A 154 -7.73 -14.20 3.12
N THR A 155 -6.74 -14.51 3.95
CA THR A 155 -6.06 -13.53 4.78
C THR A 155 -5.14 -12.65 3.92
N ASN A 156 -5.00 -11.37 4.28
CA ASN A 156 -4.13 -10.41 3.56
C ASN A 156 -2.69 -10.34 4.13
N GLY A 157 -2.24 -11.35 4.86
CA GLY A 157 -0.90 -11.40 5.45
C GLY A 157 -0.91 -11.23 6.97
N ASN A 158 -1.97 -11.66 7.61
CA ASN A 158 -2.21 -11.58 9.05
C ASN A 158 -2.67 -12.93 9.63
N ASP A 159 -2.37 -14.03 8.95
CA ASP A 159 -2.68 -15.36 9.40
C ASP A 159 -1.56 -15.87 10.34
N PRO A 160 -1.83 -16.08 11.64
CA PRO A 160 -0.81 -16.48 12.61
C PRO A 160 -0.26 -17.89 12.36
N LEU A 161 -0.94 -18.68 11.51
CA LEU A 161 -0.53 -20.04 11.16
C LEU A 161 0.31 -20.10 9.87
N LYS A 162 0.63 -18.97 9.28
CA LYS A 162 1.37 -18.87 8.02
C LYS A 162 2.67 -18.09 8.18
N ASP A 163 3.69 -18.47 7.43
CA ASP A 163 5.02 -17.85 7.52
C ASP A 163 5.06 -16.43 6.91
N ASN A 164 4.22 -16.15 5.93
CA ASN A 164 4.23 -14.89 5.20
C ASN A 164 3.22 -13.91 5.79
N ILE A 165 3.57 -13.31 6.91
CA ILE A 165 2.73 -12.36 7.64
C ILE A 165 3.41 -11.00 7.73
N THR A 166 2.60 -9.93 7.80
CA THR A 166 3.12 -8.62 8.15
C THR A 166 3.50 -8.59 9.64
N PRO A 167 4.70 -8.11 9.99
CA PRO A 167 5.16 -8.16 11.38
C PRO A 167 4.41 -7.20 12.32
N ASN A 168 3.76 -6.17 11.79
CA ASN A 168 3.11 -5.12 12.58
C ASN A 168 1.76 -4.63 12.04
N GLY A 169 1.16 -5.35 11.10
CA GLY A 169 -0.14 -4.97 10.50
C GLY A 169 -0.07 -3.90 9.43
N TYR A 170 1.13 -3.49 9.01
CA TYR A 170 1.36 -2.58 7.89
C TYR A 170 2.14 -3.26 6.79
N LEU A 171 1.98 -2.77 5.57
CA LEU A 171 2.77 -3.18 4.41
C LEU A 171 3.21 -1.94 3.63
N TRP A 172 4.28 -2.08 2.85
CA TRP A 172 4.65 -1.04 1.90
C TRP A 172 3.74 -1.09 0.68
N LYS A 173 3.10 0.02 0.37
CA LYS A 173 2.47 0.28 -0.94
C LYS A 173 3.48 0.94 -1.87
N LYS A 174 4.43 1.66 -1.31
CA LYS A 174 5.55 2.28 -2.02
C LYS A 174 6.27 1.26 -2.89
N TYR A 175 6.56 1.61 -4.14
CA TYR A 175 7.18 0.75 -5.15
C TYR A 175 6.35 -0.44 -5.64
N LEU A 176 5.17 -0.70 -5.11
CA LEU A 176 4.28 -1.68 -5.68
C LEU A 176 3.64 -1.10 -6.94
N HIS A 177 4.01 -1.67 -8.10
CA HIS A 177 3.47 -1.20 -9.37
C HIS A 177 1.99 -1.60 -9.48
N PRO A 178 1.06 -0.68 -9.80
CA PRO A 178 -0.38 -0.98 -9.86
C PRO A 178 -0.73 -2.08 -10.88
N ASN A 179 0.05 -2.22 -11.95
CA ASN A 179 -0.14 -3.27 -12.97
C ASN A 179 0.58 -4.58 -12.62
N THR A 180 1.07 -4.75 -11.40
CA THR A 180 1.60 -6.04 -10.95
C THR A 180 0.45 -7.03 -10.82
N SER A 181 0.58 -8.20 -11.44
CA SER A 181 -0.42 -9.28 -11.37
C SER A 181 0.22 -10.55 -10.82
N PHE A 182 -0.52 -11.26 -10.00
CA PHE A 182 -0.17 -12.58 -9.47
C PHE A 182 -1.18 -13.65 -9.93
N ALA A 183 -1.95 -13.36 -10.98
CA ALA A 183 -2.97 -14.27 -11.50
C ALA A 183 -2.34 -15.44 -12.28
N ASN A 184 -3.00 -16.60 -12.24
CA ASN A 184 -2.75 -17.75 -13.13
C ASN A 184 -1.30 -18.25 -13.19
N ASN A 185 -0.60 -18.27 -12.07
CA ASN A 185 0.83 -18.66 -12.01
C ASN A 185 1.77 -17.76 -12.84
N GLN A 186 1.27 -16.68 -13.38
CA GLN A 186 2.06 -15.68 -14.08
C GLN A 186 2.19 -14.44 -13.21
N VAL A 187 3.40 -14.19 -12.77
CA VAL A 187 3.72 -12.92 -12.14
C VAL A 187 4.10 -11.95 -13.26
N ALA A 188 3.13 -11.23 -13.76
CA ALA A 188 3.39 -10.09 -14.62
C ALA A 188 3.83 -8.92 -13.73
N VAL A 189 5.11 -8.92 -13.38
CA VAL A 189 5.70 -7.80 -12.64
C VAL A 189 6.08 -6.73 -13.63
N ARG A 190 5.46 -5.57 -13.51
CA ARG A 190 5.98 -4.37 -14.15
C ARG A 190 7.17 -3.89 -13.33
N ALA A 191 8.32 -3.78 -13.98
CA ALA A 191 9.50 -3.24 -13.34
C ALA A 191 9.23 -1.80 -12.92
N SER A 192 9.28 -1.53 -11.63
CA SER A 192 9.46 -0.18 -11.13
C SER A 192 10.96 0.09 -10.98
N ALA A 193 11.42 1.26 -11.38
CA ALA A 193 12.76 1.68 -11.05
C ALA A 193 12.90 1.80 -9.54
N PHE A 194 13.96 1.24 -8.98
CA PHE A 194 14.32 1.52 -7.59
C PHE A 194 15.26 2.72 -7.58
N PRO A 195 14.79 3.94 -7.35
CA PRO A 195 15.61 5.11 -7.44
C PRO A 195 16.64 5.10 -6.31
N LEU A 196 17.90 5.16 -6.68
CA LEU A 196 19.03 5.31 -5.75
C LEU A 196 19.29 6.79 -5.49
N VAL A 197 19.11 7.63 -6.51
CA VAL A 197 19.21 9.08 -6.41
C VAL A 197 18.06 9.72 -7.17
N ARG A 198 17.39 10.65 -6.53
CA ARG A 198 16.29 11.46 -7.10
C ARG A 198 16.64 12.95 -7.01
N LEU A 199 16.02 13.76 -7.88
CA LEU A 199 15.99 15.21 -7.76
C LEU A 199 15.19 15.66 -6.52
#